data_3cc947c107af9997b12a77b98844e78b
#
_entry.id   3cc947c107af9997b12a77b98844e78b
#
_cell.length_a   1.000
_cell.length_b   1.000
_cell.length_c   1.000
_cell.angle_alpha   90.00
_cell.angle_beta   90.00
_cell.angle_gamma   90.00
#
_symmetry.space_group_name_H-M   'P 1'
#
loop_
_entity.id
_entity.type
_entity.pdbx_description
1 polymer ?
#
loop_
_entity_poly.entity_id
_entity_poly.type
_entity_poly.pdbx_seq_one_letter_code
_entity_poly.pdbx_strand_id
1 'polypeptide(L)'
;MEPPELYLDAAATTPPLPAVVAVMQQLQQTAWANPSSLHGAGLAAAEALERARWRIAERFAVSPDQLIVTSGATESVHLALLGTAAGLVPGRLVISAVEHPAVVAAAHQLDALGWTIAEWPVDGQGVLRLDQLDRLISAPTRLVSLIAAQGEVGALQPISTIARACRKRGIVIHSDATQLVPQGCFAFDRLGVDLLTLSAHKFRGPRGVGLLIRAPGVDLSPLQGGGGQEHGLRSGTEPVALVGGMAEALMALPSFDPVSQHVPPGSSTQIRRQRDQLLERLLELPQLQLCGPSPDQRLPHHIALLAKTVAGQPLPGRDLVRLLAAAGVACSSGSACSSGSSADSAVLTAMGIPGPERQSGLRLTLGPWLSDQDLDAVPARFASGLEAFS
;
A
#
# COMPACT_ATOMS: atom_id res chain seq x y z
N MET A 1 11.63 -12.83 16.80
CA MET A 1 11.81 -11.85 17.89
C MET A 1 10.53 -11.03 17.89
N GLU A 2 9.75 -11.15 18.94
CA GLU A 2 8.57 -10.29 19.12
C GLU A 2 9.04 -8.88 19.40
N PRO A 3 8.37 -7.85 18.88
CA PRO A 3 8.73 -6.49 19.18
C PRO A 3 8.58 -6.23 20.69
N PRO A 4 9.51 -5.52 21.33
CA PRO A 4 9.47 -5.24 22.76
C PRO A 4 8.33 -4.30 23.19
N GLU A 5 7.62 -3.75 22.21
CA GLU A 5 6.48 -2.86 22.34
C GLU A 5 5.29 -3.39 21.53
N LEU A 6 4.09 -2.93 21.84
CA LEU A 6 2.89 -3.26 21.07
C LEU A 6 2.95 -2.56 19.71
N TYR A 7 3.39 -3.30 18.69
CA TYR A 7 3.58 -2.76 17.34
C TYR A 7 2.26 -2.70 16.57
N LEU A 8 1.65 -1.54 16.54
CA LEU A 8 0.37 -1.20 15.88
C LEU A 8 0.58 -0.32 14.64
N ASP A 9 1.65 -0.55 13.88
CA ASP A 9 1.99 0.25 12.68
C ASP A 9 2.29 -0.64 11.45
N ALA A 10 1.48 -1.68 11.25
CA ALA A 10 1.61 -2.60 10.12
C ALA A 10 1.54 -1.90 8.74
N ALA A 11 0.79 -0.79 8.63
CA ALA A 11 0.71 -0.01 7.39
C ALA A 11 2.02 0.73 7.05
N ALA A 12 2.89 1.01 8.01
CA ALA A 12 4.22 1.58 7.74
C ALA A 12 5.18 0.50 7.22
N THR A 13 5.30 -0.61 7.93
CA THR A 13 6.06 -1.81 7.55
C THR A 13 5.66 -2.97 8.45
N THR A 14 6.01 -4.19 8.07
CA THR A 14 5.72 -5.38 8.87
C THR A 14 6.99 -6.16 9.19
N PRO A 15 7.08 -6.83 10.36
CA PRO A 15 8.16 -7.76 10.62
C PRO A 15 8.08 -8.92 9.62
N PRO A 16 9.21 -9.32 9.00
CA PRO A 16 9.21 -10.40 8.02
C PRO A 16 8.82 -11.73 8.69
N LEU A 17 8.19 -12.61 7.92
CA LEU A 17 7.92 -13.97 8.38
C LEU A 17 9.23 -14.72 8.64
N PRO A 18 9.33 -15.57 9.70
CA PRO A 18 10.49 -16.41 9.90
C PRO A 18 10.85 -17.27 8.67
N ALA A 19 9.85 -17.80 7.97
CA ALA A 19 10.04 -18.54 6.71
C ALA A 19 10.66 -17.68 5.60
N VAL A 20 10.28 -16.41 5.51
CA VAL A 20 10.87 -15.46 4.56
C VAL A 20 12.36 -15.25 4.86
N VAL A 21 12.71 -15.04 6.13
CA VAL A 21 14.12 -14.88 6.55
C VAL A 21 14.94 -16.14 6.22
N ALA A 22 14.39 -17.33 6.51
CA ALA A 22 15.04 -18.60 6.23
C ALA A 22 15.27 -18.84 4.74
N VAL A 23 14.26 -18.58 3.89
CA VAL A 23 14.37 -18.70 2.43
C VAL A 23 15.40 -17.72 1.89
N MET A 24 15.40 -16.47 2.33
CA MET A 24 16.40 -15.50 1.91
C MET A 24 17.82 -15.91 2.27
N GLN A 25 18.03 -16.39 3.51
CA GLN A 25 19.33 -16.90 3.95
C GLN A 25 19.79 -18.08 3.11
N GLN A 26 18.91 -19.04 2.86
CA GLN A 26 19.21 -20.19 2.00
C GLN A 26 19.62 -19.74 0.59
N LEU A 27 18.86 -18.85 -0.04
CA LEU A 27 19.15 -18.38 -1.39
C LEU A 27 20.47 -17.59 -1.47
N GLN A 28 20.81 -16.82 -0.44
CA GLN A 28 22.11 -16.15 -0.34
C GLN A 28 23.29 -17.14 -0.31
N GLN A 29 23.09 -18.35 0.20
CA GLN A 29 24.10 -19.38 0.27
C GLN A 29 24.18 -20.25 -0.99
N THR A 30 23.03 -20.50 -1.64
CA THR A 30 22.94 -21.51 -2.73
C THR A 30 22.69 -20.93 -4.12
N ALA A 31 22.17 -19.69 -4.23
CA ALA A 31 21.80 -19.02 -5.47
C ALA A 31 22.37 -17.58 -5.55
N TRP A 32 23.58 -17.40 -5.08
CA TRP A 32 24.24 -16.10 -4.94
C TRP A 32 24.83 -15.53 -6.25
N ALA A 33 24.99 -16.39 -7.26
CA ALA A 33 25.62 -16.00 -8.52
C ALA A 33 24.71 -15.14 -9.39
N ASN A 34 25.29 -14.52 -10.42
CA ASN A 34 24.52 -13.76 -11.41
C ASN A 34 23.65 -14.72 -12.25
N PRO A 35 22.32 -14.56 -12.28
CA PRO A 35 21.40 -15.41 -13.04
C PRO A 35 21.68 -15.43 -14.55
N SER A 36 22.36 -14.40 -15.09
CA SER A 36 22.71 -14.34 -16.52
C SER A 36 23.96 -15.17 -16.88
N SER A 37 24.67 -15.76 -15.88
CA SER A 37 25.87 -16.55 -16.11
C SER A 37 25.55 -17.98 -16.52
N LEU A 38 26.27 -18.51 -17.54
CA LEU A 38 26.01 -19.85 -18.11
C LEU A 38 26.69 -21.00 -17.36
N HIS A 39 27.47 -20.71 -16.32
CA HIS A 39 28.08 -21.76 -15.47
C HIS A 39 27.09 -22.23 -14.38
N GLY A 40 27.37 -23.40 -13.78
CA GLY A 40 26.46 -24.06 -12.85
C GLY A 40 25.90 -23.19 -11.70
N ALA A 41 26.74 -22.31 -11.11
CA ALA A 41 26.26 -21.40 -10.06
C ALA A 41 25.26 -20.33 -10.60
N GLY A 42 25.48 -19.82 -11.83
CA GLY A 42 24.55 -18.90 -12.48
C GLY A 42 23.23 -19.58 -12.84
N LEU A 43 23.30 -20.81 -13.39
CA LEU A 43 22.09 -21.58 -13.70
C LEU A 43 21.26 -21.89 -12.45
N ALA A 44 21.90 -22.20 -11.32
CA ALA A 44 21.20 -22.41 -10.06
C ALA A 44 20.48 -21.12 -9.56
N ALA A 45 21.11 -19.95 -9.74
CA ALA A 45 20.51 -18.67 -9.43
C ALA A 45 19.32 -18.33 -10.36
N ALA A 46 19.47 -18.59 -11.67
CA ALA A 46 18.40 -18.41 -12.66
C ALA A 46 17.20 -19.31 -12.34
N GLU A 47 17.43 -20.59 -12.04
CA GLU A 47 16.37 -21.53 -11.68
C GLU A 47 15.63 -21.09 -10.40
N ALA A 48 16.36 -20.61 -9.40
CA ALA A 48 15.76 -20.10 -8.15
C ALA A 48 14.90 -18.86 -8.41
N LEU A 49 15.37 -17.93 -9.25
CA LEU A 49 14.64 -16.73 -9.65
C LEU A 49 13.36 -17.09 -10.40
N GLU A 50 13.45 -17.93 -11.42
CA GLU A 50 12.30 -18.36 -12.22
C GLU A 50 11.27 -19.11 -11.38
N ARG A 51 11.67 -19.98 -10.48
CA ARG A 51 10.77 -20.65 -9.54
C ARG A 51 10.03 -19.64 -8.64
N ALA A 52 10.71 -18.60 -8.15
CA ALA A 52 10.09 -17.54 -7.38
C ALA A 52 9.08 -16.73 -8.23
N ARG A 53 9.43 -16.40 -9.49
CA ARG A 53 8.52 -15.70 -10.42
C ARG A 53 7.24 -16.51 -10.69
N TRP A 54 7.37 -17.80 -10.95
CA TRP A 54 6.22 -18.70 -11.15
C TRP A 54 5.29 -18.73 -9.92
N ARG A 55 5.85 -18.84 -8.70
CA ARG A 55 5.06 -18.80 -7.46
C ARG A 55 4.32 -17.47 -7.29
N ILE A 56 4.97 -16.35 -7.63
CA ILE A 56 4.32 -15.04 -7.58
C ILE A 56 3.19 -14.95 -8.62
N ALA A 57 3.46 -15.37 -9.86
CA ALA A 57 2.50 -15.35 -10.96
C ALA A 57 1.23 -16.16 -10.63
N GLU A 58 1.40 -17.34 -10.03
CA GLU A 58 0.28 -18.19 -9.56
C GLU A 58 -0.64 -17.45 -8.58
N ARG A 59 -0.05 -16.66 -7.66
CA ARG A 59 -0.84 -15.94 -6.64
C ARG A 59 -1.73 -14.83 -7.20
N PHE A 60 -1.38 -14.32 -8.37
CA PHE A 60 -2.15 -13.29 -9.07
C PHE A 60 -2.84 -13.81 -10.34
N ALA A 61 -2.76 -15.11 -10.62
CA ALA A 61 -3.30 -15.76 -11.82
C ALA A 61 -2.83 -15.06 -13.12
N VAL A 62 -1.53 -14.76 -13.21
CA VAL A 62 -0.88 -14.12 -14.37
C VAL A 62 0.26 -15.00 -14.90
N SER A 63 0.79 -14.65 -16.07
CA SER A 63 2.02 -15.24 -16.61
C SER A 63 3.26 -14.58 -16.00
N PRO A 64 4.37 -15.29 -15.78
CA PRO A 64 5.62 -14.71 -15.25
C PRO A 64 6.17 -13.51 -16.03
N ASP A 65 5.92 -13.42 -17.32
CA ASP A 65 6.32 -12.29 -18.19
C ASP A 65 5.51 -11.01 -17.96
N GLN A 66 4.40 -11.09 -17.22
CA GLN A 66 3.64 -9.93 -16.76
C GLN A 66 4.23 -9.29 -15.51
N LEU A 67 5.18 -9.95 -14.85
CA LEU A 67 5.79 -9.50 -13.61
C LEU A 67 7.08 -8.70 -13.90
N ILE A 68 7.20 -7.53 -13.30
CA ILE A 68 8.40 -6.70 -13.34
C ILE A 68 8.83 -6.45 -11.90
N VAL A 69 9.98 -7.03 -11.53
CA VAL A 69 10.56 -6.86 -10.19
C VAL A 69 11.24 -5.49 -10.09
N THR A 70 10.96 -4.79 -9.01
CA THR A 70 11.51 -3.46 -8.72
C THR A 70 12.09 -3.41 -7.30
N SER A 71 12.67 -2.29 -6.90
CA SER A 71 13.16 -2.08 -5.52
C SER A 71 12.06 -1.79 -4.50
N GLY A 72 10.81 -1.57 -4.95
CA GLY A 72 9.66 -1.24 -4.10
C GLY A 72 8.55 -0.56 -4.87
N ALA A 73 7.44 -0.28 -4.18
CA ALA A 73 6.28 0.35 -4.80
C ALA A 73 6.59 1.72 -5.42
N THR A 74 7.48 2.51 -4.83
CA THR A 74 7.88 3.81 -5.38
C THR A 74 8.47 3.68 -6.78
N GLU A 75 9.40 2.74 -7.01
CA GLU A 75 9.95 2.48 -8.34
C GLU A 75 8.88 1.92 -9.28
N SER A 76 8.05 0.99 -8.81
CA SER A 76 6.94 0.43 -9.60
C SER A 76 5.95 1.48 -10.07
N VAL A 77 5.57 2.44 -9.20
CA VAL A 77 4.69 3.58 -9.53
C VAL A 77 5.32 4.45 -10.62
N HIS A 78 6.60 4.84 -10.45
CA HIS A 78 7.28 5.65 -11.45
C HIS A 78 7.37 4.92 -12.80
N LEU A 79 7.74 3.64 -12.81
CA LEU A 79 7.77 2.85 -14.03
C LEU A 79 6.38 2.73 -14.67
N ALA A 80 5.34 2.49 -13.86
CA ALA A 80 3.97 2.42 -14.36
C ALA A 80 3.52 3.73 -15.02
N LEU A 81 3.76 4.87 -14.39
CA LEU A 81 3.24 6.15 -14.87
C LEU A 81 4.14 6.75 -15.98
N LEU A 82 5.43 6.91 -15.71
CA LEU A 82 6.36 7.51 -16.67
C LEU A 82 6.62 6.58 -17.85
N GLY A 83 6.76 5.27 -17.60
CA GLY A 83 6.98 4.27 -18.64
C GLY A 83 5.79 4.17 -19.60
N THR A 84 4.55 4.21 -19.10
CA THR A 84 3.35 4.24 -19.94
C THR A 84 3.25 5.56 -20.70
N ALA A 85 3.48 6.68 -20.03
CA ALA A 85 3.32 8.00 -20.63
C ALA A 85 4.32 8.25 -21.76
N ALA A 86 5.52 7.65 -21.71
CA ALA A 86 6.54 7.79 -22.76
C ALA A 86 6.10 7.23 -24.12
N GLY A 87 5.18 6.27 -24.14
CA GLY A 87 4.57 5.72 -25.38
C GLY A 87 3.30 6.43 -25.84
N LEU A 88 2.83 7.45 -25.11
CA LEU A 88 1.58 8.16 -25.38
C LEU A 88 1.82 9.63 -25.75
N VAL A 89 0.95 10.16 -26.59
CA VAL A 89 0.89 11.61 -26.80
C VAL A 89 0.42 12.25 -25.48
N PRO A 90 1.05 13.34 -25.00
CA PRO A 90 0.63 14.03 -23.80
C PRO A 90 -0.88 14.35 -23.80
N GLY A 91 -1.52 14.06 -22.69
CA GLY A 91 -2.93 14.25 -22.48
C GLY A 91 -3.20 14.56 -21.00
N ARG A 92 -4.28 14.04 -20.45
CA ARG A 92 -4.57 14.17 -19.01
C ARG A 92 -4.24 12.89 -18.28
N LEU A 93 -3.43 13.01 -17.22
CA LEU A 93 -3.32 12.02 -16.15
C LEU A 93 -4.31 12.39 -15.03
N VAL A 94 -5.10 11.41 -14.59
CA VAL A 94 -5.97 11.57 -13.42
C VAL A 94 -5.40 10.73 -12.27
N ILE A 95 -5.17 11.36 -11.12
CA ILE A 95 -4.75 10.70 -9.88
C ILE A 95 -5.81 10.93 -8.81
N SER A 96 -5.85 10.10 -7.75
CA SER A 96 -6.75 10.40 -6.63
C SER A 96 -6.20 11.53 -5.76
N ALA A 97 -7.08 12.30 -5.10
CA ALA A 97 -6.67 13.32 -4.14
C ALA A 97 -6.05 12.75 -2.86
N VAL A 98 -6.03 11.42 -2.70
CA VAL A 98 -5.52 10.71 -1.50
C VAL A 98 -4.40 9.72 -1.83
N GLU A 99 -3.63 10.00 -2.88
CA GLU A 99 -2.52 9.14 -3.34
C GLU A 99 -1.34 9.11 -2.35
N HIS A 100 -0.55 8.05 -2.51
CA HIS A 100 0.78 8.02 -1.91
C HIS A 100 1.69 9.08 -2.56
N PRO A 101 2.62 9.73 -1.82
CA PRO A 101 3.54 10.73 -2.37
C PRO A 101 4.32 10.30 -3.61
N ALA A 102 4.57 9.00 -3.80
CA ALA A 102 5.24 8.48 -5.00
C ALA A 102 4.43 8.73 -6.29
N VAL A 103 3.09 8.60 -6.22
CA VAL A 103 2.19 8.89 -7.36
C VAL A 103 2.16 10.38 -7.66
N VAL A 104 2.06 11.21 -6.62
CA VAL A 104 2.10 12.68 -6.74
C VAL A 104 3.41 13.14 -7.36
N ALA A 105 4.55 12.58 -6.92
CA ALA A 105 5.86 12.89 -7.47
C ALA A 105 6.00 12.50 -8.95
N ALA A 106 5.49 11.31 -9.33
CA ALA A 106 5.47 10.88 -10.73
C ALA A 106 4.55 11.77 -11.59
N ALA A 107 3.40 12.18 -11.05
CA ALA A 107 2.49 13.10 -11.71
C ALA A 107 3.12 14.48 -11.96
N HIS A 108 3.85 15.04 -10.99
CA HIS A 108 4.60 16.28 -11.18
C HIS A 108 5.68 16.18 -12.28
N GLN A 109 6.33 15.01 -12.41
CA GLN A 109 7.28 14.80 -13.51
C GLN A 109 6.56 14.79 -14.87
N LEU A 110 5.37 14.21 -14.95
CA LEU A 110 4.56 14.22 -16.17
C LEU A 110 4.04 15.62 -16.52
N ASP A 111 3.65 16.42 -15.53
CA ASP A 111 3.27 17.82 -15.73
C ASP A 111 4.42 18.61 -16.41
N ALA A 112 5.65 18.43 -15.94
CA ALA A 112 6.84 19.02 -16.57
C ALA A 112 7.11 18.50 -18.01
N LEU A 113 6.54 17.36 -18.38
CA LEU A 113 6.59 16.76 -19.72
C LEU A 113 5.36 17.12 -20.58
N GLY A 114 4.53 18.07 -20.16
CA GLY A 114 3.39 18.58 -20.90
C GLY A 114 2.07 17.82 -20.71
N TRP A 115 1.99 16.94 -19.72
CA TRP A 115 0.73 16.32 -19.32
C TRP A 115 -0.08 17.27 -18.43
N THR A 116 -1.41 17.21 -18.54
CA THR A 116 -2.30 17.90 -17.60
C THR A 116 -2.64 16.97 -16.46
N ILE A 117 -2.46 17.41 -15.21
CA ILE A 117 -2.80 16.61 -14.03
C ILE A 117 -4.18 17.02 -13.51
N ALA A 118 -5.04 16.04 -13.27
CA ALA A 118 -6.33 16.25 -12.62
C ALA A 118 -6.47 15.34 -11.40
N GLU A 119 -7.03 15.87 -10.34
CA GLU A 119 -7.29 15.10 -9.13
C GLU A 119 -8.74 14.57 -9.12
N TRP A 120 -8.87 13.30 -8.75
CA TRP A 120 -10.15 12.68 -8.46
C TRP A 120 -10.53 12.94 -7.01
N PRO A 121 -11.59 13.73 -6.74
CA PRO A 121 -11.96 14.07 -5.38
C PRO A 121 -12.53 12.86 -4.64
N VAL A 122 -12.39 12.93 -3.31
CA VAL A 122 -12.99 11.98 -2.38
C VAL A 122 -14.13 12.62 -1.58
N ASP A 123 -14.91 11.79 -0.92
CA ASP A 123 -15.90 12.23 0.08
C ASP A 123 -15.27 12.39 1.47
N GLY A 124 -16.08 12.73 2.46
CA GLY A 124 -15.64 12.89 3.86
C GLY A 124 -15.14 11.59 4.52
N GLN A 125 -15.28 10.45 3.87
CA GLN A 125 -14.76 9.16 4.31
C GLN A 125 -13.47 8.76 3.58
N GLY A 126 -13.00 9.58 2.64
CA GLY A 126 -11.80 9.30 1.84
C GLY A 126 -12.05 8.34 0.67
N VAL A 127 -13.30 8.13 0.27
CA VAL A 127 -13.69 7.27 -0.86
C VAL A 127 -13.89 8.12 -2.12
N LEU A 128 -13.40 7.63 -3.25
CA LEU A 128 -13.48 8.30 -4.56
C LEU A 128 -14.94 8.57 -4.96
N ARG A 129 -15.22 9.81 -5.33
CA ARG A 129 -16.54 10.25 -5.76
C ARG A 129 -16.87 9.75 -7.17
N LEU A 130 -17.72 8.73 -7.28
CA LEU A 130 -18.12 8.14 -8.56
C LEU A 130 -18.99 9.05 -9.42
N ASP A 131 -19.62 10.07 -8.86
CA ASP A 131 -20.35 11.11 -9.60
C ASP A 131 -19.42 11.95 -10.52
N GLN A 132 -18.08 11.90 -10.30
CA GLN A 132 -17.08 12.56 -11.14
C GLN A 132 -16.56 11.67 -12.29
N LEU A 133 -16.99 10.41 -12.35
CA LEU A 133 -16.47 9.41 -13.28
C LEU A 133 -16.43 9.92 -14.72
N ASP A 134 -17.59 10.25 -15.29
CA ASP A 134 -17.69 10.59 -16.71
C ASP A 134 -16.89 11.85 -17.08
N ARG A 135 -16.82 12.83 -16.19
CA ARG A 135 -16.03 14.04 -16.36
C ARG A 135 -14.52 13.73 -16.38
N LEU A 136 -14.05 12.91 -15.45
CA LEU A 136 -12.62 12.68 -15.27
C LEU A 136 -12.05 11.71 -16.32
N ILE A 137 -12.83 10.74 -16.79
CA ILE A 137 -12.37 9.80 -17.82
C ILE A 137 -12.82 10.17 -19.25
N SER A 138 -13.25 11.43 -19.46
CA SER A 138 -13.47 11.98 -20.81
C SER A 138 -12.15 12.44 -21.45
N ALA A 139 -12.13 12.66 -22.77
CA ALA A 139 -10.98 13.28 -23.44
C ALA A 139 -10.60 14.60 -22.76
N PRO A 140 -9.31 14.92 -22.63
CA PRO A 140 -8.14 14.24 -23.18
C PRO A 140 -7.48 13.22 -22.23
N THR A 141 -8.19 12.60 -21.29
CA THR A 141 -7.64 11.62 -20.35
C THR A 141 -7.10 10.40 -21.10
N ARG A 142 -5.84 10.02 -20.82
CA ARG A 142 -5.15 8.87 -21.40
C ARG A 142 -4.65 7.90 -20.35
N LEU A 143 -4.41 8.40 -19.13
CA LEU A 143 -3.86 7.61 -18.03
C LEU A 143 -4.61 7.96 -16.74
N VAL A 144 -4.92 6.93 -15.96
CA VAL A 144 -5.54 7.04 -14.64
C VAL A 144 -4.67 6.27 -13.64
N SER A 145 -4.39 6.84 -12.47
CA SER A 145 -3.67 6.16 -11.40
C SER A 145 -4.41 6.37 -10.09
N LEU A 146 -4.86 5.28 -9.48
CA LEU A 146 -5.69 5.35 -8.27
C LEU A 146 -5.20 4.37 -7.22
N ILE A 147 -5.05 4.86 -5.99
CA ILE A 147 -4.77 3.99 -4.84
C ILE A 147 -5.93 3.02 -4.61
N ALA A 148 -5.66 1.73 -4.41
CA ALA A 148 -6.70 0.73 -4.20
C ALA A 148 -7.25 0.74 -2.77
N ALA A 149 -6.37 1.05 -1.80
CA ALA A 149 -6.71 1.17 -0.39
C ALA A 149 -5.85 2.27 0.24
N GLN A 150 -6.48 3.21 0.91
CA GLN A 150 -5.81 4.37 1.48
C GLN A 150 -5.19 4.02 2.85
N GLY A 151 -3.89 4.27 2.99
CA GLY A 151 -3.11 3.80 4.16
C GLY A 151 -3.23 4.65 5.42
N GLU A 152 -3.76 5.89 5.35
CA GLU A 152 -3.92 6.78 6.50
C GLU A 152 -5.27 6.60 7.19
N VAL A 153 -6.34 6.45 6.41
CA VAL A 153 -7.72 6.35 6.93
C VAL A 153 -8.37 4.99 6.68
N GLY A 154 -7.70 4.10 5.95
CA GLY A 154 -8.16 2.75 5.72
C GLY A 154 -9.22 2.60 4.61
N ALA A 155 -9.58 3.66 3.89
CA ALA A 155 -10.64 3.64 2.89
C ALA A 155 -10.32 2.69 1.73
N LEU A 156 -11.27 1.82 1.38
CA LEU A 156 -11.23 0.96 0.21
C LEU A 156 -11.85 1.68 -0.99
N GLN A 157 -11.20 1.61 -2.16
CA GLN A 157 -11.61 2.36 -3.33
C GLN A 157 -12.37 1.51 -4.35
N PRO A 158 -13.34 2.08 -5.10
CA PRO A 158 -14.17 1.36 -6.07
C PRO A 158 -13.43 1.12 -7.41
N ILE A 159 -12.20 0.57 -7.36
CA ILE A 159 -11.27 0.47 -8.50
C ILE A 159 -11.89 -0.32 -9.66
N SER A 160 -12.53 -1.47 -9.40
CA SER A 160 -13.08 -2.31 -10.47
C SER A 160 -14.19 -1.61 -11.29
N THR A 161 -14.97 -0.73 -10.65
CA THR A 161 -15.99 0.08 -11.34
C THR A 161 -15.35 1.10 -12.26
N ILE A 162 -14.32 1.80 -11.79
CA ILE A 162 -13.60 2.81 -12.55
C ILE A 162 -12.79 2.14 -13.67
N ALA A 163 -12.11 1.04 -13.39
CA ALA A 163 -11.32 0.29 -14.37
C ALA A 163 -12.18 -0.18 -15.56
N ARG A 164 -13.38 -0.70 -15.29
CA ARG A 164 -14.33 -1.09 -16.33
C ARG A 164 -14.72 0.09 -17.22
N ALA A 165 -14.87 1.27 -16.65
CA ALA A 165 -15.22 2.48 -17.41
C ALA A 165 -14.03 3.02 -18.22
N CYS A 166 -12.79 2.95 -17.68
CA CYS A 166 -11.55 3.29 -18.39
C CYS A 166 -11.32 2.38 -19.59
N ARG A 167 -11.46 1.05 -19.40
CA ARG A 167 -11.32 0.05 -20.48
C ARG A 167 -12.26 0.33 -21.67
N LYS A 168 -13.52 0.69 -21.41
CA LYS A 168 -14.48 1.05 -22.48
C LYS A 168 -14.04 2.26 -23.30
N ARG A 169 -13.14 3.08 -22.80
CA ARG A 169 -12.65 4.31 -23.43
C ARG A 169 -11.20 4.22 -23.91
N GLY A 170 -10.57 3.04 -23.79
CA GLY A 170 -9.16 2.84 -24.15
C GLY A 170 -8.19 3.66 -23.29
N ILE A 171 -8.54 3.95 -22.04
CA ILE A 171 -7.72 4.67 -21.09
C ILE A 171 -6.96 3.66 -20.23
N VAL A 172 -5.63 3.78 -20.17
CA VAL A 172 -4.80 2.93 -19.33
C VAL A 172 -5.03 3.27 -17.86
N ILE A 173 -5.23 2.24 -17.03
CA ILE A 173 -5.43 2.41 -15.59
C ILE A 173 -4.38 1.66 -14.78
N HIS A 174 -3.68 2.40 -13.93
CA HIS A 174 -2.79 1.90 -12.87
C HIS A 174 -3.50 1.93 -11.51
N SER A 175 -3.21 0.96 -10.65
CA SER A 175 -3.61 1.01 -9.25
C SER A 175 -2.46 0.68 -8.31
N ASP A 176 -2.25 1.54 -7.31
CA ASP A 176 -1.37 1.23 -6.18
C ASP A 176 -2.12 0.35 -5.17
N ALA A 177 -1.81 -0.95 -5.18
CA ALA A 177 -2.39 -1.95 -4.30
C ALA A 177 -1.51 -2.28 -3.08
N THR A 178 -0.54 -1.44 -2.76
CA THR A 178 0.43 -1.67 -1.68
C THR A 178 -0.22 -1.90 -0.32
N GLN A 179 -1.35 -1.27 -0.05
CA GLN A 179 -2.11 -1.46 1.19
C GLN A 179 -3.24 -2.50 1.05
N LEU A 180 -3.62 -2.87 -0.17
CA LEU A 180 -4.67 -3.86 -0.42
C LEU A 180 -4.13 -5.29 -0.34
N VAL A 181 -3.01 -5.58 -0.99
CA VAL A 181 -2.40 -6.93 -1.07
C VAL A 181 -2.13 -7.57 0.31
N PRO A 182 -1.79 -6.83 1.39
CA PRO A 182 -1.69 -7.41 2.73
C PRO A 182 -2.94 -8.14 3.23
N GLN A 183 -4.12 -7.87 2.65
CA GLN A 183 -5.37 -8.56 3.00
C GLN A 183 -5.49 -9.94 2.36
N GLY A 184 -4.76 -10.18 1.29
CA GLY A 184 -4.73 -11.45 0.57
C GLY A 184 -4.43 -11.28 -0.91
N CYS A 185 -4.10 -12.39 -1.57
CA CYS A 185 -3.87 -12.44 -3.01
C CYS A 185 -5.19 -12.67 -3.76
N PHE A 186 -5.25 -12.14 -4.98
CA PHE A 186 -6.41 -12.23 -5.87
C PHE A 186 -5.95 -12.33 -7.32
N ALA A 187 -6.78 -12.92 -8.18
CA ALA A 187 -6.52 -12.90 -9.61
C ALA A 187 -6.49 -11.45 -10.13
N PHE A 188 -5.43 -11.08 -10.83
CA PHE A 188 -5.16 -9.71 -11.28
C PHE A 188 -6.31 -9.11 -12.10
N ASP A 189 -6.95 -9.92 -12.95
CA ASP A 189 -8.07 -9.52 -13.80
C ASP A 189 -9.32 -9.12 -13.01
N ARG A 190 -9.45 -9.54 -11.75
CA ARG A 190 -10.59 -9.19 -10.88
C ARG A 190 -10.70 -7.69 -10.63
N LEU A 191 -9.59 -6.99 -10.49
CA LEU A 191 -9.60 -5.52 -10.37
C LEU A 191 -9.88 -4.83 -11.72
N GLY A 192 -9.48 -5.47 -12.81
CA GLY A 192 -9.69 -4.96 -14.16
C GLY A 192 -8.74 -3.82 -14.55
N VAL A 193 -7.68 -3.61 -13.80
CA VAL A 193 -6.63 -2.61 -14.07
C VAL A 193 -5.62 -3.13 -15.09
N ASP A 194 -4.87 -2.22 -15.71
CA ASP A 194 -3.81 -2.54 -16.67
C ASP A 194 -2.46 -2.69 -16.00
N LEU A 195 -2.24 -1.98 -14.88
CA LEU A 195 -1.02 -1.94 -14.11
C LEU A 195 -1.33 -1.98 -12.61
N LEU A 196 -0.60 -2.83 -11.85
CA LEU A 196 -0.79 -2.98 -10.41
C LEU A 196 0.56 -2.93 -9.69
N THR A 197 0.68 -2.06 -8.71
CA THR A 197 1.89 -1.92 -7.90
C THR A 197 1.70 -2.51 -6.50
N LEU A 198 2.76 -3.16 -5.99
CA LEU A 198 2.84 -3.64 -4.61
C LEU A 198 4.28 -3.61 -4.06
N SER A 199 4.42 -3.70 -2.72
CA SER A 199 5.72 -3.73 -2.02
C SER A 199 5.74 -4.82 -0.96
N ALA A 200 6.78 -5.66 -0.98
CA ALA A 200 6.84 -6.89 -0.17
C ALA A 200 6.80 -6.64 1.34
N HIS A 201 7.41 -5.55 1.82
CA HIS A 201 7.49 -5.27 3.26
C HIS A 201 6.13 -4.93 3.92
N LYS A 202 5.08 -4.73 3.14
CA LYS A 202 3.72 -4.48 3.67
C LYS A 202 2.99 -5.78 4.03
N PHE A 203 3.41 -6.92 3.48
CA PHE A 203 2.81 -8.23 3.72
C PHE A 203 3.84 -9.25 4.26
N ARG A 204 4.69 -8.80 5.18
CA ARG A 204 5.68 -9.61 5.90
C ARG A 204 6.79 -10.20 5.01
N GLY A 205 6.98 -9.63 3.82
CA GLY A 205 8.10 -9.87 2.93
C GLY A 205 9.30 -8.96 3.23
N PRO A 206 10.39 -9.06 2.46
CA PRO A 206 11.57 -8.25 2.65
C PRO A 206 11.37 -6.80 2.18
N ARG A 207 12.11 -5.87 2.80
CA ARG A 207 12.29 -4.51 2.28
C ARG A 207 13.25 -4.53 1.09
N GLY A 208 13.13 -3.55 0.19
CA GLY A 208 14.01 -3.42 -0.96
C GLY A 208 13.58 -4.22 -2.19
N VAL A 209 12.36 -4.76 -2.18
CA VAL A 209 11.75 -5.39 -3.34
C VAL A 209 10.26 -5.06 -3.44
N GLY A 210 9.83 -4.77 -4.65
CA GLY A 210 8.44 -4.55 -5.05
C GLY A 210 8.14 -5.23 -6.37
N LEU A 211 6.92 -5.06 -6.84
CA LEU A 211 6.44 -5.67 -8.06
C LEU A 211 5.51 -4.71 -8.79
N LEU A 212 5.69 -4.63 -10.11
CA LEU A 212 4.70 -4.10 -11.04
C LEU A 212 4.14 -5.29 -11.84
N ILE A 213 2.82 -5.49 -11.79
CA ILE A 213 2.12 -6.44 -12.65
C ILE A 213 1.54 -5.67 -13.82
N ARG A 214 1.78 -6.14 -15.03
CA ARG A 214 1.39 -5.51 -16.29
C ARG A 214 0.42 -6.40 -17.06
N ALA A 215 -0.71 -5.86 -17.48
CA ALA A 215 -1.62 -6.56 -18.39
C ALA A 215 -0.96 -6.78 -19.77
N PRO A 216 -1.29 -7.86 -20.47
CA PRO A 216 -0.85 -8.04 -21.86
C PRO A 216 -1.27 -6.87 -22.76
N GLY A 217 -0.36 -6.43 -23.64
CA GLY A 217 -0.62 -5.35 -24.59
C GLY A 217 -0.43 -3.93 -24.02
N VAL A 218 -0.05 -3.78 -22.76
CA VAL A 218 0.37 -2.47 -22.22
C VAL A 218 1.85 -2.26 -22.51
N ASP A 219 2.17 -1.22 -23.25
CA ASP A 219 3.55 -0.84 -23.54
C ASP A 219 4.14 0.00 -22.43
N LEU A 220 5.37 -0.35 -22.04
CA LEU A 220 6.15 0.39 -21.06
C LEU A 220 7.52 0.72 -21.64
N SER A 221 7.94 1.97 -21.47
CA SER A 221 9.33 2.37 -21.71
C SER A 221 10.13 2.21 -20.43
N PRO A 222 11.36 1.67 -20.47
CA PRO A 222 12.20 1.54 -19.29
C PRO A 222 12.62 2.92 -18.77
N LEU A 223 12.63 3.06 -17.42
CA LEU A 223 13.23 4.25 -16.79
C LEU A 223 14.72 4.03 -16.54
N GLN A 224 15.15 2.79 -16.45
CA GLN A 224 16.53 2.40 -16.16
C GLN A 224 16.98 1.33 -17.19
N GLY A 225 17.66 1.77 -18.21
CA GLY A 225 18.24 0.87 -19.23
C GLY A 225 19.52 0.18 -18.74
N GLY A 226 19.95 -0.88 -19.45
CA GLY A 226 21.17 -1.62 -19.12
C GLY A 226 21.21 -3.02 -19.71
N GLY A 227 21.44 -4.04 -18.89
CA GLY A 227 21.70 -5.42 -19.29
C GLY A 227 20.47 -6.24 -19.72
N GLY A 228 19.30 -5.64 -19.91
CA GLY A 228 18.12 -6.31 -20.47
C GLY A 228 17.29 -7.13 -19.46
N GLN A 229 17.61 -7.07 -18.16
CA GLN A 229 16.83 -7.75 -17.12
C GLN A 229 15.38 -7.23 -17.09
N GLU A 230 14.48 -8.02 -16.50
CA GLU A 230 13.04 -7.72 -16.46
C GLU A 230 12.48 -7.37 -17.86
N HIS A 231 12.82 -8.16 -18.87
CA HIS A 231 12.42 -7.96 -20.27
C HIS A 231 12.87 -6.60 -20.86
N GLY A 232 13.98 -6.05 -20.36
CA GLY A 232 14.50 -4.74 -20.75
C GLY A 232 13.81 -3.55 -20.05
N LEU A 233 12.84 -3.80 -19.20
CA LEU A 233 12.04 -2.76 -18.54
C LEU A 233 12.66 -2.24 -17.25
N ARG A 234 13.50 -3.06 -16.59
CA ARG A 234 14.21 -2.70 -15.37
C ARG A 234 15.55 -3.44 -15.29
N SER A 235 16.59 -2.80 -15.73
CA SER A 235 17.93 -3.38 -15.74
C SER A 235 18.61 -3.40 -14.39
N GLY A 236 19.59 -4.28 -14.24
CA GLY A 236 20.36 -4.51 -13.01
C GLY A 236 20.26 -5.97 -12.57
N THR A 237 21.36 -6.53 -12.03
CA THR A 237 21.40 -7.92 -11.57
C THR A 237 20.25 -8.18 -10.59
N GLU A 238 19.50 -9.24 -10.84
CA GLU A 238 18.27 -9.55 -10.13
C GLU A 238 18.56 -9.96 -8.67
N PRO A 239 17.80 -9.45 -7.70
CA PRO A 239 18.00 -9.74 -6.29
C PRO A 239 17.32 -11.07 -5.89
N VAL A 240 17.87 -12.21 -6.32
CA VAL A 240 17.27 -13.56 -6.22
C VAL A 240 16.71 -13.85 -4.82
N ALA A 241 17.48 -13.55 -3.77
CA ALA A 241 17.05 -13.80 -2.40
C ALA A 241 15.83 -12.95 -1.99
N LEU A 242 15.77 -11.68 -2.41
CA LEU A 242 14.62 -10.80 -2.11
C LEU A 242 13.37 -11.24 -2.86
N VAL A 243 13.52 -11.65 -4.13
CA VAL A 243 12.40 -12.17 -4.93
C VAL A 243 11.87 -13.48 -4.35
N GLY A 244 12.76 -14.38 -3.94
CA GLY A 244 12.39 -15.61 -3.23
C GLY A 244 11.67 -15.33 -1.90
N GLY A 245 12.15 -14.35 -1.13
CA GLY A 245 11.49 -13.91 0.10
C GLY A 245 10.11 -13.28 -0.15
N MET A 246 9.95 -12.49 -1.21
CA MET A 246 8.65 -11.93 -1.61
C MET A 246 7.67 -13.05 -2.02
N ALA A 247 8.13 -14.04 -2.80
CA ALA A 247 7.32 -15.19 -3.17
C ALA A 247 6.84 -15.96 -1.94
N GLU A 248 7.71 -16.21 -0.97
CA GLU A 248 7.36 -16.90 0.28
C GLU A 248 6.32 -16.13 1.09
N ALA A 249 6.45 -14.80 1.17
CA ALA A 249 5.48 -13.96 1.87
C ALA A 249 4.10 -13.99 1.18
N LEU A 250 4.05 -13.94 -0.16
CA LEU A 250 2.80 -14.02 -0.92
C LEU A 250 2.11 -15.39 -0.77
N MET A 251 2.88 -16.48 -0.69
CA MET A 251 2.31 -17.81 -0.45
C MET A 251 1.64 -17.96 0.92
N ALA A 252 2.06 -17.18 1.91
CA ALA A 252 1.47 -17.16 3.24
C ALA A 252 0.17 -16.34 3.33
N LEU A 253 -0.13 -15.51 2.33
CA LEU A 253 -1.35 -14.72 2.32
C LEU A 253 -2.58 -15.58 1.97
N PRO A 254 -3.76 -15.27 2.53
CA PRO A 254 -5.01 -15.91 2.12
C PRO A 254 -5.41 -15.48 0.70
N SER A 255 -6.45 -16.11 0.16
CA SER A 255 -7.17 -15.58 -1.00
C SER A 255 -8.08 -14.43 -0.57
N PHE A 256 -8.29 -13.47 -1.46
CA PHE A 256 -9.10 -12.28 -1.22
C PHE A 256 -9.93 -11.95 -2.47
N ASP A 257 -11.16 -11.48 -2.31
CA ASP A 257 -11.91 -10.91 -3.44
C ASP A 257 -11.90 -9.37 -3.37
N PRO A 258 -11.13 -8.71 -4.23
CA PRO A 258 -10.96 -7.26 -4.19
C PRO A 258 -12.23 -6.50 -4.65
N VAL A 259 -13.20 -7.17 -5.29
CA VAL A 259 -14.43 -6.54 -5.81
C VAL A 259 -15.52 -6.52 -4.75
N SER A 260 -15.80 -7.67 -4.13
CA SER A 260 -16.75 -7.75 -3.02
C SER A 260 -16.16 -7.28 -1.71
N GLN A 261 -14.83 -7.08 -1.67
CA GLN A 261 -14.07 -6.76 -0.47
C GLN A 261 -14.28 -7.79 0.64
N HIS A 262 -14.66 -9.00 0.23
CA HIS A 262 -14.88 -10.12 1.13
C HIS A 262 -13.55 -10.75 1.53
N VAL A 263 -13.32 -10.81 2.82
CA VAL A 263 -12.19 -11.52 3.42
C VAL A 263 -12.66 -12.90 3.81
N PRO A 264 -12.10 -13.97 3.25
CA PRO A 264 -12.45 -15.34 3.65
C PRO A 264 -12.23 -15.57 5.16
N PRO A 265 -12.92 -16.52 5.78
CA PRO A 265 -12.67 -16.91 7.17
C PRO A 265 -11.18 -17.27 7.37
N GLY A 266 -10.59 -16.78 8.46
CA GLY A 266 -9.17 -17.02 8.78
C GLY A 266 -8.54 -15.85 9.53
N SER A 267 -7.22 -15.63 9.34
CA SER A 267 -6.46 -14.58 10.05
C SER A 267 -7.04 -13.16 9.87
N SER A 268 -7.51 -12.83 8.67
CA SER A 268 -8.12 -11.53 8.41
C SER A 268 -9.45 -11.34 9.14
N THR A 269 -10.23 -12.41 9.38
CA THR A 269 -11.44 -12.37 10.20
C THR A 269 -11.11 -12.14 11.67
N GLN A 270 -10.05 -12.77 12.17
CA GLN A 270 -9.56 -12.54 13.53
C GLN A 270 -9.08 -11.11 13.71
N ILE A 271 -8.25 -10.60 12.79
CA ILE A 271 -7.73 -9.23 12.84
C ILE A 271 -8.89 -8.21 12.79
N ARG A 272 -9.93 -8.45 11.97
CA ARG A 272 -11.13 -7.60 11.92
C ARG A 272 -11.83 -7.58 13.28
N ARG A 273 -12.08 -8.75 13.88
CA ARG A 273 -12.69 -8.85 15.23
C ARG A 273 -11.85 -8.09 16.26
N GLN A 274 -10.56 -8.32 16.31
CA GLN A 274 -9.62 -7.65 17.20
C GLN A 274 -9.65 -6.13 17.00
N ARG A 275 -9.64 -5.68 15.75
CA ARG A 275 -9.75 -4.27 15.39
C ARG A 275 -11.05 -3.66 15.87
N ASP A 276 -12.19 -4.34 15.66
CA ASP A 276 -13.51 -3.84 16.05
C ASP A 276 -13.62 -3.69 17.57
N GLN A 277 -13.17 -4.71 18.33
CA GLN A 277 -13.13 -4.68 19.79
C GLN A 277 -12.21 -3.58 20.34
N LEU A 278 -11.03 -3.42 19.74
CA LEU A 278 -10.11 -2.34 20.14
C LEU A 278 -10.71 -0.96 19.84
N LEU A 279 -11.29 -0.79 18.65
CA LEU A 279 -11.90 0.45 18.23
C LEU A 279 -13.06 0.85 19.16
N GLU A 280 -13.97 -0.08 19.50
CA GLU A 280 -15.07 0.16 20.41
C GLU A 280 -14.56 0.72 21.74
N ARG A 281 -13.56 0.08 22.34
CA ARG A 281 -12.96 0.50 23.62
C ARG A 281 -12.22 1.84 23.52
N LEU A 282 -11.56 2.13 22.40
CA LEU A 282 -10.91 3.42 22.18
C LEU A 282 -11.93 4.55 22.04
N LEU A 283 -13.09 4.29 21.46
CA LEU A 283 -14.15 5.28 21.31
C LEU A 283 -14.94 5.55 22.61
N GLU A 284 -14.71 4.76 23.68
CA GLU A 284 -15.17 5.12 25.02
C GLU A 284 -14.41 6.33 25.60
N LEU A 285 -13.22 6.64 25.05
CA LEU A 285 -12.45 7.82 25.42
C LEU A 285 -13.00 9.04 24.66
N PRO A 286 -13.60 10.04 25.34
CA PRO A 286 -14.30 11.15 24.69
C PRO A 286 -13.38 12.07 23.87
N GLN A 287 -12.06 11.94 24.06
CA GLN A 287 -11.05 12.67 23.31
C GLN A 287 -10.76 12.05 21.93
N LEU A 288 -11.26 10.85 21.63
CA LEU A 288 -11.01 10.15 20.38
C LEU A 288 -12.27 10.09 19.52
N GLN A 289 -12.12 10.34 18.23
CA GLN A 289 -13.19 10.28 17.26
C GLN A 289 -12.76 9.43 16.05
N LEU A 290 -13.64 8.55 15.54
CA LEU A 290 -13.39 7.78 14.34
C LEU A 290 -13.19 8.71 13.14
N CYS A 291 -12.14 8.45 12.35
CA CYS A 291 -11.83 9.12 11.09
C CYS A 291 -11.93 8.14 9.91
N GLY A 292 -12.41 8.64 8.76
CA GLY A 292 -12.59 7.82 7.56
C GLY A 292 -13.80 6.88 7.62
N PRO A 293 -13.83 5.81 6.80
CA PRO A 293 -15.01 4.95 6.65
C PRO A 293 -15.42 4.22 7.93
N SER A 294 -16.67 3.77 7.98
CA SER A 294 -17.16 2.87 9.02
C SER A 294 -16.33 1.58 9.08
N PRO A 295 -16.37 0.82 10.19
CA PRO A 295 -15.61 -0.43 10.35
C PRO A 295 -15.81 -1.44 9.23
N ASP A 296 -17.01 -1.50 8.64
CA ASP A 296 -17.33 -2.44 7.56
C ASP A 296 -16.79 -2.04 6.19
N GLN A 297 -16.43 -0.77 6.00
CA GLN A 297 -16.03 -0.19 4.73
C GLN A 297 -14.54 0.18 4.66
N ARG A 298 -13.76 -0.29 5.63
CA ARG A 298 -12.31 -0.05 5.71
C ARG A 298 -11.50 -1.32 5.71
N LEU A 299 -10.19 -1.17 5.52
CA LEU A 299 -9.23 -2.25 5.67
C LEU A 299 -9.42 -2.97 7.03
N PRO A 300 -9.47 -4.31 7.06
CA PRO A 300 -9.80 -5.10 8.27
C PRO A 300 -8.94 -4.81 9.49
N HIS A 301 -7.68 -4.45 9.29
CA HIS A 301 -6.69 -4.24 10.34
C HIS A 301 -6.53 -2.77 10.75
N HIS A 302 -7.33 -1.85 10.21
CA HIS A 302 -7.04 -0.42 10.23
C HIS A 302 -7.97 0.35 11.16
N ILE A 303 -7.42 1.18 12.02
CA ILE A 303 -8.09 2.19 12.85
C ILE A 303 -7.48 3.55 12.52
N ALA A 304 -8.30 4.53 12.19
CA ALA A 304 -7.92 5.92 12.08
C ALA A 304 -8.78 6.75 13.03
N LEU A 305 -8.15 7.63 13.77
CA LEU A 305 -8.80 8.47 14.80
C LEU A 305 -8.35 9.92 14.62
N LEU A 306 -9.20 10.85 15.05
CA LEU A 306 -8.84 12.23 15.36
C LEU A 306 -8.81 12.39 16.87
N ALA A 307 -7.79 13.06 17.40
CA ALA A 307 -7.62 13.27 18.83
C ALA A 307 -7.88 14.73 19.22
N LYS A 308 -8.49 14.95 20.39
CA LYS A 308 -8.75 16.26 20.97
C LYS A 308 -8.44 16.26 22.47
N THR A 309 -8.18 17.43 23.04
CA THR A 309 -8.08 17.63 24.49
C THR A 309 -9.46 17.53 25.16
N VAL A 310 -9.51 17.47 26.48
CA VAL A 310 -10.76 17.54 27.26
C VAL A 310 -11.55 18.84 26.97
N ALA A 311 -10.86 19.94 26.68
CA ALA A 311 -11.46 21.21 26.27
C ALA A 311 -11.95 21.21 24.80
N GLY A 312 -11.83 20.08 24.05
CA GLY A 312 -12.29 19.95 22.68
C GLY A 312 -11.33 20.53 21.63
N GLN A 313 -10.13 20.97 22.00
CA GLN A 313 -9.15 21.48 21.06
C GLN A 313 -8.44 20.31 20.33
N PRO A 314 -8.18 20.38 19.02
CA PRO A 314 -7.43 19.37 18.30
C PRO A 314 -6.07 19.12 18.95
N LEU A 315 -5.74 17.84 19.18
CA LEU A 315 -4.48 17.42 19.76
C LEU A 315 -3.54 16.94 18.66
N PRO A 316 -2.32 17.50 18.50
CA PRO A 316 -1.40 17.05 17.47
C PRO A 316 -1.07 15.55 17.61
N GLY A 317 -1.42 14.77 16.59
CA GLY A 317 -1.28 13.32 16.60
C GLY A 317 0.16 12.87 16.84
N ARG A 318 1.17 13.62 16.34
CA ARG A 318 2.58 13.31 16.56
C ARG A 318 2.99 13.41 18.04
N ASP A 319 2.39 14.32 18.80
CA ASP A 319 2.72 14.48 20.22
C ASP A 319 2.10 13.32 21.02
N LEU A 320 0.88 12.92 20.67
CA LEU A 320 0.26 11.74 21.26
C LEU A 320 1.02 10.44 20.87
N VAL A 321 1.48 10.31 19.62
CA VAL A 321 2.31 9.16 19.19
C VAL A 321 3.59 9.05 20.02
N ARG A 322 4.25 10.17 20.37
CA ARG A 322 5.45 10.14 21.23
C ARG A 322 5.15 9.65 22.65
N LEU A 323 4.04 10.09 23.22
CA LEU A 323 3.61 9.63 24.56
C LEU A 323 3.20 8.16 24.55
N LEU A 324 2.50 7.72 23.49
CA LEU A 324 2.13 6.32 23.33
C LEU A 324 3.37 5.43 23.13
N ALA A 325 4.37 5.89 22.38
CA ALA A 325 5.64 5.18 22.23
C ALA A 325 6.35 5.05 23.59
N ALA A 326 6.38 6.10 24.43
CA ALA A 326 6.90 6.03 25.79
C ALA A 326 6.10 5.07 26.68
N ALA A 327 4.81 4.89 26.40
CA ALA A 327 3.94 3.91 27.07
C ALA A 327 4.01 2.50 26.44
N GLY A 328 4.92 2.26 25.47
CA GLY A 328 5.13 0.97 24.80
C GLY A 328 4.08 0.64 23.74
N VAL A 329 3.49 1.65 23.08
CA VAL A 329 2.60 1.47 21.93
C VAL A 329 3.19 2.17 20.71
N ALA A 330 3.63 1.40 19.72
CA ALA A 330 4.09 1.92 18.44
C ALA A 330 2.91 2.09 17.48
N CYS A 331 2.55 3.32 17.18
CA CYS A 331 1.54 3.70 16.20
C CYS A 331 2.01 4.90 15.37
N SER A 332 1.23 5.37 14.42
CA SER A 332 1.59 6.48 13.54
C SER A 332 0.63 7.65 13.66
N SER A 333 1.13 8.87 13.45
CA SER A 333 0.26 10.01 13.10
C SER A 333 -0.13 9.91 11.62
N GLY A 334 -1.31 10.43 11.24
CA GLY A 334 -1.80 10.36 9.87
C GLY A 334 -0.81 10.87 8.81
N SER A 335 -0.02 11.88 9.13
CA SER A 335 1.00 12.50 8.25
C SER A 335 2.39 11.85 8.34
N ALA A 336 2.51 10.58 8.71
CA ALA A 336 3.79 9.89 8.95
C ALA A 336 4.81 9.93 7.80
N CYS A 337 4.37 10.16 6.56
CA CYS A 337 5.25 10.23 5.38
C CYS A 337 5.91 11.61 5.17
N SER A 338 5.47 12.66 5.87
CA SER A 338 6.09 13.99 5.83
C SER A 338 7.08 14.13 6.98
N SER A 339 8.20 13.40 6.89
CA SER A 339 9.27 13.39 7.88
C SER A 339 9.74 14.81 8.21
N GLY A 340 9.40 15.30 9.39
CA GLY A 340 9.96 16.52 10.00
C GLY A 340 9.18 17.81 9.81
N SER A 341 8.13 17.86 8.98
CA SER A 341 7.31 19.08 8.85
C SER A 341 6.02 19.02 9.68
N SER A 342 5.58 20.17 10.21
CA SER A 342 4.27 20.35 10.84
C SER A 342 3.15 20.51 9.81
N ALA A 343 3.31 19.90 8.62
CA ALA A 343 2.35 20.06 7.55
C ALA A 343 1.04 19.29 7.84
N ASP A 344 -0.07 19.88 7.39
CA ASP A 344 -1.37 19.24 7.42
C ASP A 344 -1.36 17.95 6.62
N SER A 345 -2.16 16.96 7.02
CA SER A 345 -2.38 15.76 6.21
C SER A 345 -3.09 16.13 4.91
N ALA A 346 -2.47 15.78 3.78
CA ALA A 346 -3.08 15.95 2.46
C ALA A 346 -4.36 15.12 2.32
N VAL A 347 -4.39 13.92 2.92
CA VAL A 347 -5.57 13.02 2.93
C VAL A 347 -6.71 13.65 3.70
N LEU A 348 -6.47 14.10 4.93
CA LEU A 348 -7.51 14.76 5.74
C LEU A 348 -7.98 16.08 5.10
N THR A 349 -7.08 16.79 4.41
CA THR A 349 -7.43 17.98 3.61
C THR A 349 -8.36 17.63 2.46
N ALA A 350 -8.06 16.59 1.71
CA ALA A 350 -8.89 16.11 0.60
C ALA A 350 -10.26 15.62 1.06
N MET A 351 -10.36 15.08 2.29
CA MET A 351 -11.61 14.66 2.93
C MET A 351 -12.45 15.83 3.45
N GLY A 352 -11.94 17.07 3.40
CA GLY A 352 -12.65 18.26 3.91
C GLY A 352 -12.58 18.42 5.43
N ILE A 353 -11.65 17.74 6.11
CA ILE A 353 -11.44 17.90 7.56
C ILE A 353 -11.01 19.36 7.85
N PRO A 354 -11.56 20.03 8.87
CA PRO A 354 -11.19 21.40 9.24
C PRO A 354 -9.69 21.57 9.52
N GLY A 355 -9.13 22.74 9.20
CA GLY A 355 -7.69 23.02 9.29
C GLY A 355 -7.03 22.59 10.60
N PRO A 356 -7.54 23.01 11.77
CA PRO A 356 -6.94 22.63 13.06
C PRO A 356 -6.91 21.12 13.33
N GLU A 357 -7.89 20.36 12.79
CA GLU A 357 -8.02 18.92 13.02
C GLU A 357 -7.12 18.07 12.09
N ARG A 358 -6.58 18.65 11.01
CA ARG A 358 -5.75 17.92 10.03
C ARG A 358 -4.44 17.39 10.60
N GLN A 359 -4.01 17.94 11.73
CA GLN A 359 -2.81 17.53 12.44
C GLN A 359 -3.10 16.53 13.58
N SER A 360 -4.38 16.29 13.91
CA SER A 360 -4.77 15.42 15.02
C SER A 360 -4.96 13.96 14.65
N GLY A 361 -4.66 13.58 13.42
CA GLY A 361 -4.80 12.22 12.93
C GLY A 361 -3.89 11.22 13.67
N LEU A 362 -4.46 10.08 14.01
CA LEU A 362 -3.77 8.91 14.54
C LEU A 362 -4.15 7.69 13.72
N ARG A 363 -3.17 6.82 13.48
CA ARG A 363 -3.38 5.56 12.78
C ARG A 363 -2.83 4.40 13.60
N LEU A 364 -3.68 3.40 13.84
CA LEU A 364 -3.28 2.12 14.38
C LEU A 364 -3.58 1.05 13.32
N THR A 365 -2.62 0.19 13.06
CA THR A 365 -2.79 -0.92 12.12
C THR A 365 -2.26 -2.21 12.73
N LEU A 366 -3.17 -3.15 12.92
CA LEU A 366 -2.92 -4.42 13.61
C LEU A 366 -2.18 -5.39 12.69
N GLY A 367 -1.40 -6.27 13.28
CA GLY A 367 -0.77 -7.38 12.59
C GLY A 367 -1.01 -8.70 13.33
N PRO A 368 -0.78 -9.84 12.65
CA PRO A 368 -1.05 -11.17 13.22
C PRO A 368 -0.12 -11.58 14.37
N TRP A 369 0.81 -10.72 14.76
CA TRP A 369 1.70 -10.89 15.92
C TRP A 369 1.09 -10.39 17.22
N LEU A 370 -0.09 -9.73 17.18
CA LEU A 370 -0.77 -9.22 18.38
C LEU A 370 -1.78 -10.24 18.89
N SER A 371 -1.70 -10.54 20.18
CA SER A 371 -2.70 -11.33 20.88
C SER A 371 -3.87 -10.47 21.40
N ASP A 372 -4.98 -11.09 21.79
CA ASP A 372 -6.10 -10.39 22.43
C ASP A 372 -5.62 -9.71 23.74
N GLN A 373 -4.74 -10.38 24.51
CA GLN A 373 -4.15 -9.83 25.74
C GLN A 373 -3.31 -8.56 25.49
N ASP A 374 -2.54 -8.53 24.38
CA ASP A 374 -1.78 -7.34 24.00
C ASP A 374 -2.72 -6.15 23.74
N LEU A 375 -3.81 -6.40 23.03
CA LEU A 375 -4.80 -5.38 22.65
C LEU A 375 -5.61 -4.89 23.85
N ASP A 376 -5.80 -5.74 24.87
CA ASP A 376 -6.49 -5.36 26.09
C ASP A 376 -5.77 -4.25 26.87
N ALA A 377 -4.45 -4.16 26.77
CA ALA A 377 -3.66 -3.12 27.43
C ALA A 377 -3.67 -1.76 26.72
N VAL A 378 -4.06 -1.72 25.43
CA VAL A 378 -3.96 -0.50 24.61
C VAL A 378 -4.83 0.65 25.11
N PRO A 379 -6.14 0.46 25.43
CA PRO A 379 -6.99 1.57 25.87
C PRO A 379 -6.49 2.26 27.15
N ALA A 380 -5.98 1.50 28.12
CA ALA A 380 -5.44 2.07 29.35
C ALA A 380 -4.19 2.93 29.08
N ARG A 381 -3.31 2.50 28.14
CA ARG A 381 -2.14 3.27 27.73
C ARG A 381 -2.54 4.55 26.99
N PHE A 382 -3.61 4.50 26.18
CA PHE A 382 -4.19 5.68 25.53
C PHE A 382 -4.75 6.68 26.56
N ALA A 383 -5.53 6.20 27.53
CA ALA A 383 -6.07 7.04 28.60
C ALA A 383 -4.95 7.79 29.33
N SER A 384 -3.91 7.07 29.76
CA SER A 384 -2.73 7.67 30.42
C SER A 384 -2.00 8.69 29.53
N GLY A 385 -1.84 8.40 28.23
CA GLY A 385 -1.22 9.33 27.29
C GLY A 385 -2.06 10.62 27.10
N LEU A 386 -3.38 10.50 27.10
CA LEU A 386 -4.30 11.64 26.95
C LEU A 386 -4.39 12.51 28.22
N GLU A 387 -4.22 11.94 29.40
CA GLU A 387 -4.16 12.68 30.68
C GLU A 387 -3.03 13.72 30.71
N ALA A 388 -1.94 13.49 30.00
CA ALA A 388 -0.83 14.43 29.87
C ALA A 388 -1.20 15.76 29.16
N PHE A 389 -2.37 15.80 28.53
CA PHE A 389 -2.92 16.97 27.83
C PHE A 389 -4.21 17.54 28.51
N SER A 390 -4.47 17.14 29.75
CA SER A 390 -5.64 17.55 30.51
C SER A 390 -5.40 18.87 31.22
#